data_0c4cd0d3cde1e37a9787f16c618d7549
#
_entry.id   0c4cd0d3cde1e37a9787f16c618d7549
#
_cell.length_a   1.000
_cell.length_b   1.000
_cell.length_c   1.000
_cell.angle_alpha   90.00
_cell.angle_beta   90.00
_cell.angle_gamma   90.00
#
_symmetry.space_group_name_H-M   'P 1'
#
loop_
_entity.id
_entity.type
_entity.pdbx_description
1 polymer ?
#
loop_
_entity_poly.entity_id
_entity_poly.type
_entity_poly.pdbx_seq_one_letter_code
_entity_poly.pdbx_strand_id
1 'polypeptide(L)'
;MFRKIAIFSLIIPWLLFSGCASRPADERPTIFVSILPLRGIVSEIVGDDFRVEVLVPPGMNPESFEPTPRQMIDLNRSQLIFNIGWIDFEQNMLSKIEDRRKVIDLHRGIEPIAGSCSHADAEKEHRHGVDPHIWTSPRELRTMADNAYRAIHELYPDSTVYAVNY
;
A
#
# COMPACT_ATOMS: atom_id res chain seq x y z
N MET A 1 2.02 -48.51 -51.25
CA MET A 1 1.61 -47.12 -51.23
C MET A 1 1.09 -46.68 -49.78
N PHE A 2 1.55 -47.36 -48.72
CA PHE A 2 1.03 -47.17 -47.34
C PHE A 2 2.07 -46.74 -46.28
N ARG A 3 3.23 -46.25 -46.69
CA ARG A 3 4.35 -45.95 -45.72
C ARG A 3 4.58 -44.46 -45.42
N LYS A 4 3.79 -43.54 -46.00
CA LYS A 4 3.96 -42.08 -45.81
C LYS A 4 2.94 -41.41 -44.87
N ILE A 5 1.94 -42.13 -44.35
CA ILE A 5 0.86 -41.55 -43.50
C ILE A 5 1.19 -41.62 -42.01
N ALA A 6 2.11 -42.49 -41.58
CA ALA A 6 2.39 -42.71 -40.16
C ALA A 6 3.27 -41.63 -39.49
N ILE A 7 3.98 -40.80 -40.25
CA ILE A 7 4.92 -39.80 -39.71
C ILE A 7 4.22 -38.48 -39.36
N PHE A 8 3.08 -38.21 -39.99
CA PHE A 8 2.37 -36.94 -39.78
C PHE A 8 1.52 -36.90 -38.48
N SER A 9 1.19 -38.06 -37.93
CA SER A 9 0.35 -38.20 -36.73
C SER A 9 1.11 -38.01 -35.39
N LEU A 10 2.44 -38.00 -35.41
CA LEU A 10 3.29 -37.93 -34.20
C LEU A 10 3.76 -36.50 -33.86
N ILE A 11 3.53 -35.51 -34.74
CA ILE A 11 4.01 -34.13 -34.54
C ILE A 11 2.92 -33.24 -33.93
N ILE A 12 1.65 -33.60 -34.07
CA ILE A 12 0.51 -32.78 -33.58
C ILE A 12 0.37 -32.72 -32.05
N PRO A 13 0.67 -33.75 -31.24
CA PRO A 13 0.53 -33.63 -29.78
C PRO A 13 1.59 -32.76 -29.10
N TRP A 14 2.68 -32.41 -29.73
CA TRP A 14 3.75 -31.59 -29.12
C TRP A 14 3.49 -30.08 -29.16
N LEU A 15 2.55 -29.61 -29.97
CA LEU A 15 2.18 -28.19 -30.10
C LEU A 15 1.12 -27.71 -29.05
N LEU A 16 0.51 -28.62 -28.29
CA LEU A 16 -0.51 -28.28 -27.29
C LEU A 16 0.07 -28.07 -25.90
N PHE A 17 1.38 -28.23 -25.69
CA PHE A 17 2.07 -27.92 -24.43
C PHE A 17 2.73 -26.53 -24.42
N SER A 18 2.19 -25.58 -25.20
CA SER A 18 2.46 -24.15 -24.94
C SER A 18 1.72 -23.76 -23.68
N GLY A 19 2.24 -24.25 -22.54
CA GLY A 19 1.76 -23.91 -21.23
C GLY A 19 1.74 -22.39 -21.09
N CYS A 20 0.65 -21.82 -20.60
CA CYS A 20 0.60 -20.49 -20.06
C CYS A 20 1.78 -20.36 -19.12
N ALA A 21 2.85 -19.69 -19.54
CA ALA A 21 3.90 -19.25 -18.63
C ALA A 21 3.23 -18.27 -17.67
N SER A 22 2.85 -18.75 -16.49
CA SER A 22 2.43 -17.92 -15.39
C SER A 22 3.56 -16.92 -15.20
N ARG A 23 3.25 -15.63 -15.30
CA ARG A 23 4.22 -14.60 -14.95
C ARG A 23 4.75 -14.95 -13.58
N PRO A 24 6.08 -15.02 -13.36
CA PRO A 24 6.61 -15.30 -12.04
C PRO A 24 5.94 -14.32 -11.06
N ALA A 25 5.43 -14.84 -9.96
CA ALA A 25 4.88 -14.01 -8.92
C ALA A 25 5.98 -13.03 -8.47
N ASP A 26 5.64 -11.76 -8.30
CA ASP A 26 6.56 -10.79 -7.75
C ASP A 26 6.83 -11.19 -6.30
N GLU A 27 8.02 -11.75 -6.05
CA GLU A 27 8.42 -12.28 -4.73
C GLU A 27 8.90 -11.18 -3.78
N ARG A 28 8.98 -9.92 -4.23
CA ARG A 28 9.40 -8.82 -3.38
C ARG A 28 8.48 -8.68 -2.17
N PRO A 29 9.03 -8.39 -0.98
CA PRO A 29 8.22 -8.10 0.19
C PRO A 29 7.30 -6.91 -0.07
N THR A 30 6.11 -6.94 0.53
CA THR A 30 5.09 -5.92 0.29
C THR A 30 5.02 -4.94 1.46
N ILE A 31 4.94 -3.66 1.12
CA ILE A 31 4.56 -2.57 2.00
C ILE A 31 3.21 -2.03 1.52
N PHE A 32 2.27 -1.81 2.44
CA PHE A 32 1.01 -1.14 2.13
C PHE A 32 1.05 0.33 2.53
N VAL A 33 0.39 1.14 1.72
CA VAL A 33 0.04 2.52 2.06
C VAL A 33 -1.48 2.66 2.02
N SER A 34 -2.07 3.41 2.94
CA SER A 34 -3.53 3.54 3.02
C SER A 34 -4.13 4.21 1.81
N ILE A 35 -3.54 5.31 1.35
CA ILE A 35 -4.01 6.13 0.24
C ILE A 35 -2.91 6.41 -0.79
N LEU A 36 -3.32 6.69 -2.03
CA LEU A 36 -2.40 6.88 -3.16
C LEU A 36 -1.29 7.94 -2.95
N PRO A 37 -1.54 9.12 -2.32
CA PRO A 37 -0.49 10.10 -2.10
C PRO A 37 0.73 9.58 -1.34
N LEU A 38 0.55 8.63 -0.42
CA LEU A 38 1.66 8.05 0.37
C LEU A 38 2.57 7.15 -0.46
N ARG A 39 2.05 6.58 -1.56
CA ARG A 39 2.81 5.68 -2.41
C ARG A 39 4.07 6.34 -2.97
N GLY A 40 3.96 7.60 -3.42
CA GLY A 40 5.11 8.34 -3.94
C GLY A 40 6.24 8.42 -2.92
N ILE A 41 5.94 8.87 -1.70
CA ILE A 41 6.92 9.00 -0.61
C ILE A 41 7.63 7.67 -0.34
N VAL A 42 6.83 6.61 -0.13
CA VAL A 42 7.38 5.31 0.27
C VAL A 42 8.17 4.66 -0.87
N SER A 43 7.64 4.73 -2.12
CA SER A 43 8.33 4.15 -3.27
C SER A 43 9.67 4.79 -3.56
N GLU A 44 9.81 6.12 -3.39
CA GLU A 44 11.10 6.80 -3.55
C GLU A 44 12.13 6.30 -2.53
N ILE A 45 11.72 6.09 -1.27
CA ILE A 45 12.64 5.62 -0.23
C ILE A 45 13.09 4.17 -0.48
N VAL A 46 12.14 3.26 -0.78
CA VAL A 46 12.44 1.82 -0.85
C VAL A 46 12.92 1.35 -2.23
N GLY A 47 12.75 2.16 -3.27
CA GLY A 47 13.10 1.79 -4.64
C GLY A 47 12.43 0.50 -5.09
N ASP A 48 13.22 -0.38 -5.73
CA ASP A 48 12.75 -1.65 -6.26
C ASP A 48 12.79 -2.81 -5.26
N ASP A 49 13.25 -2.60 -4.03
CA ASP A 49 13.38 -3.67 -3.04
C ASP A 49 12.03 -4.14 -2.51
N PHE A 50 11.01 -3.30 -2.60
CA PHE A 50 9.65 -3.60 -2.12
C PHE A 50 8.61 -3.37 -3.20
N ARG A 51 7.51 -4.11 -3.08
CA ARG A 51 6.28 -3.81 -3.76
C ARG A 51 5.42 -2.90 -2.89
N VAL A 52 5.21 -1.65 -3.31
CA VAL A 52 4.37 -0.69 -2.59
C VAL A 52 2.95 -0.72 -3.14
N GLU A 53 2.02 -1.25 -2.36
CA GLU A 53 0.61 -1.42 -2.70
C GLU A 53 -0.26 -0.36 -2.02
N VAL A 54 -1.25 0.15 -2.75
CA VAL A 54 -2.22 1.11 -2.22
C VAL A 54 -3.48 0.38 -1.78
N LEU A 55 -3.91 0.62 -0.55
CA LEU A 55 -5.07 -0.06 0.01
C LEU A 55 -6.38 0.45 -0.58
N VAL A 56 -6.57 1.79 -0.59
CA VAL A 56 -7.74 2.41 -1.21
C VAL A 56 -7.47 2.62 -2.70
N PRO A 57 -8.14 1.88 -3.61
CA PRO A 57 -7.93 2.02 -5.04
C PRO A 57 -8.21 3.44 -5.53
N PRO A 58 -7.53 3.91 -6.60
CA PRO A 58 -7.82 5.20 -7.22
C PRO A 58 -9.31 5.34 -7.58
N GLY A 59 -9.89 6.49 -7.23
CA GLY A 59 -11.30 6.78 -7.51
C GLY A 59 -12.29 6.29 -6.46
N MET A 60 -11.86 5.53 -5.47
CA MET A 60 -12.68 5.18 -4.30
C MET A 60 -12.61 6.30 -3.25
N ASN A 61 -13.74 6.50 -2.54
CA ASN A 61 -13.76 7.43 -1.40
C ASN A 61 -13.17 6.73 -0.17
N PRO A 62 -12.08 7.26 0.42
CA PRO A 62 -11.47 6.71 1.63
C PRO A 62 -12.44 6.63 2.82
N GLU A 63 -13.34 7.59 2.97
CA GLU A 63 -14.26 7.63 4.13
C GLU A 63 -15.26 6.47 4.17
N SER A 64 -15.61 5.93 3.00
CA SER A 64 -16.57 4.83 2.86
C SER A 64 -15.91 3.51 2.44
N PHE A 65 -14.57 3.47 2.42
CA PHE A 65 -13.84 2.29 1.96
C PHE A 65 -13.85 1.19 3.02
N GLU A 66 -14.19 -0.02 2.58
CA GLU A 66 -14.08 -1.24 3.37
C GLU A 66 -13.17 -2.24 2.64
N PRO A 67 -12.08 -2.70 3.27
CA PRO A 67 -11.21 -3.69 2.64
C PRO A 67 -11.88 -5.05 2.53
N THR A 68 -11.64 -5.73 1.44
CA THR A 68 -12.06 -7.11 1.26
C THR A 68 -11.31 -8.06 2.21
N PRO A 69 -11.86 -9.28 2.51
CA PRO A 69 -11.15 -10.28 3.31
C PRO A 69 -9.77 -10.62 2.75
N ARG A 70 -9.61 -10.62 1.42
CA ARG A 70 -8.32 -10.86 0.77
C ARG A 70 -7.31 -9.75 1.09
N GLN A 71 -7.71 -8.49 0.98
CA GLN A 71 -6.86 -7.36 1.34
C GLN A 71 -6.44 -7.40 2.82
N MET A 72 -7.34 -7.81 3.73
CA MET A 72 -7.00 -7.99 5.15
C MET A 72 -5.94 -9.07 5.38
N ILE A 73 -6.00 -10.18 4.63
CA ILE A 73 -4.96 -11.21 4.68
C ILE A 73 -3.63 -10.65 4.17
N ASP A 74 -3.64 -9.94 3.03
CA ASP A 74 -2.44 -9.39 2.42
C ASP A 74 -1.81 -8.29 3.30
N LEU A 75 -2.61 -7.44 3.97
CA LEU A 75 -2.17 -6.50 5.00
C LEU A 75 -1.47 -7.21 6.19
N ASN A 76 -2.05 -8.30 6.69
CA ASN A 76 -1.46 -9.07 7.78
C ASN A 76 -0.14 -9.77 7.38
N ARG A 77 0.10 -9.99 6.10
CA ARG A 77 1.35 -10.57 5.56
C ARG A 77 2.40 -9.53 5.19
N SER A 78 2.03 -8.25 5.09
CA SER A 78 2.96 -7.19 4.69
C SER A 78 4.04 -6.92 5.75
N GLN A 79 5.13 -6.28 5.32
CA GLN A 79 6.22 -5.88 6.20
C GLN A 79 5.86 -4.64 7.03
N LEU A 80 5.32 -3.62 6.36
CA LEU A 80 4.87 -2.36 6.97
C LEU A 80 3.54 -1.93 6.36
N ILE A 81 2.81 -1.12 7.12
CA ILE A 81 1.58 -0.46 6.69
C ILE A 81 1.69 1.01 7.10
N PHE A 82 1.82 1.90 6.12
CA PHE A 82 1.84 3.34 6.35
C PHE A 82 0.46 3.94 6.15
N ASN A 83 0.07 4.78 7.08
CA ASN A 83 -1.21 5.48 7.05
C ASN A 83 -1.04 6.94 7.50
N ILE A 84 -2.06 7.77 7.25
CA ILE A 84 -2.09 9.14 7.78
C ILE A 84 -2.28 9.09 9.31
N GLY A 85 -3.20 8.26 9.80
CA GLY A 85 -3.54 8.10 11.19
C GLY A 85 -4.71 9.00 11.66
N TRP A 86 -5.22 9.88 10.79
CA TRP A 86 -6.34 10.79 11.10
C TRP A 86 -7.61 10.50 10.30
N ILE A 87 -7.59 9.53 9.40
CA ILE A 87 -8.75 9.14 8.61
C ILE A 87 -9.49 8.01 9.33
N ASP A 88 -10.80 8.16 9.52
CA ASP A 88 -11.59 7.23 10.34
C ASP A 88 -11.54 5.78 9.86
N PHE A 89 -11.57 5.55 8.54
CA PHE A 89 -11.47 4.19 8.01
C PHE A 89 -10.15 3.51 8.37
N GLU A 90 -9.05 4.27 8.41
CA GLU A 90 -7.73 3.75 8.78
C GLU A 90 -7.76 3.21 10.21
N GLN A 91 -8.31 3.98 11.14
CA GLN A 91 -8.39 3.57 12.55
C GLN A 91 -9.23 2.30 12.72
N ASN A 92 -10.41 2.26 12.08
CA ASN A 92 -11.31 1.12 12.15
C ASN A 92 -10.69 -0.16 11.55
N MET A 93 -10.07 -0.04 10.40
CA MET A 93 -9.48 -1.16 9.68
C MET A 93 -8.18 -1.62 10.34
N LEU A 94 -7.28 -0.69 10.62
CA LEU A 94 -5.96 -1.00 11.17
C LEU A 94 -6.05 -1.57 12.59
N SER A 95 -7.12 -1.28 13.34
CA SER A 95 -7.38 -1.92 14.63
C SER A 95 -7.47 -3.46 14.56
N LYS A 96 -7.78 -4.01 13.38
CA LYS A 96 -7.90 -5.46 13.11
C LYS A 96 -6.59 -6.12 12.67
N ILE A 97 -5.50 -5.36 12.55
CA ILE A 97 -4.17 -5.91 12.23
C ILE A 97 -3.58 -6.58 13.46
N GLU A 98 -3.12 -7.83 13.32
CA GLU A 98 -2.61 -8.65 14.42
C GLU A 98 -1.32 -8.08 15.02
N ASP A 99 -0.33 -7.74 14.18
CA ASP A 99 0.90 -7.09 14.61
C ASP A 99 0.82 -5.56 14.41
N ARG A 100 0.47 -4.86 15.47
CA ARG A 100 0.33 -3.41 15.48
C ARG A 100 1.65 -2.65 15.29
N ARG A 101 2.79 -3.28 15.52
CA ARG A 101 4.11 -2.63 15.40
C ARG A 101 4.45 -2.26 13.96
N LYS A 102 3.88 -2.97 12.98
CA LYS A 102 4.07 -2.65 11.56
C LYS A 102 3.15 -1.56 11.02
N VAL A 103 2.22 -1.07 11.83
CA VAL A 103 1.32 0.03 11.46
C VAL A 103 1.95 1.35 11.89
N ILE A 104 2.30 2.17 10.92
CA ILE A 104 3.06 3.40 11.11
C ILE A 104 2.21 4.60 10.72
N ASP A 105 1.93 5.46 11.71
CA ASP A 105 1.21 6.71 11.51
C ASP A 105 2.18 7.80 11.05
N LEU A 106 1.99 8.29 9.82
CA LEU A 106 2.91 9.27 9.22
C LEU A 106 2.70 10.71 9.73
N HIS A 107 1.59 10.99 10.42
CA HIS A 107 1.32 12.31 11.01
C HIS A 107 2.16 12.64 12.26
N ARG A 108 2.93 11.71 12.79
CA ARG A 108 3.68 11.92 14.03
C ARG A 108 4.59 13.15 13.93
N GLY A 109 4.43 14.08 14.88
CA GLY A 109 5.18 15.34 14.90
C GLY A 109 4.57 16.45 14.03
N ILE A 110 3.42 16.22 13.41
CA ILE A 110 2.65 17.22 12.67
C ILE A 110 1.55 17.76 13.57
N GLU A 111 1.45 19.09 13.69
CA GLU A 111 0.36 19.73 14.45
C GLU A 111 -0.96 19.65 13.67
N PRO A 112 -2.03 19.14 14.29
CA PRO A 112 -3.31 19.03 13.62
C PRO A 112 -3.94 20.40 13.35
N ILE A 113 -4.49 20.58 12.16
CA ILE A 113 -5.33 21.73 11.81
C ILE A 113 -6.78 21.30 12.00
N ALA A 114 -7.57 22.15 12.70
CA ALA A 114 -8.99 21.89 12.86
C ALA A 114 -9.68 21.87 11.49
N GLY A 115 -10.33 20.78 11.15
CA GLY A 115 -11.10 20.65 9.91
C GLY A 115 -12.32 21.57 9.94
N SER A 116 -12.55 22.32 8.88
CA SER A 116 -13.78 23.10 8.71
C SER A 116 -14.83 22.22 8.01
N CYS A 117 -15.68 21.54 8.80
CA CYS A 117 -16.87 20.90 8.26
C CYS A 117 -17.92 21.97 7.95
N SER A 118 -17.97 22.44 6.68
CA SER A 118 -19.04 23.31 6.19
C SER A 118 -20.23 22.47 5.70
N HIS A 119 -20.89 21.73 6.59
CA HIS A 119 -22.21 21.16 6.33
C HIS A 119 -23.24 21.79 7.25
N ALA A 120 -24.23 22.42 6.61
CA ALA A 120 -25.29 23.22 7.24
C ALA A 120 -26.38 22.38 7.97
N ASP A 121 -26.06 21.22 8.51
CA ASP A 121 -26.98 20.40 9.30
C ASP A 121 -26.50 20.33 10.76
N ALA A 122 -26.91 21.34 11.50
CA ALA A 122 -26.51 21.65 12.88
C ALA A 122 -27.31 20.84 13.92
N GLU A 123 -27.35 19.52 13.88
CA GLU A 123 -27.98 18.74 14.96
C GLU A 123 -27.26 17.47 15.40
N LYS A 124 -26.02 17.24 14.97
CA LYS A 124 -25.16 16.22 15.60
C LYS A 124 -23.83 16.86 15.95
N GLU A 125 -23.44 16.83 17.23
CA GLU A 125 -22.08 17.14 17.70
C GLU A 125 -21.07 16.27 16.96
N HIS A 126 -20.75 16.63 15.72
CA HIS A 126 -19.59 16.08 15.04
C HIS A 126 -18.38 16.75 15.67
N ARG A 127 -17.59 15.98 16.39
CA ARG A 127 -16.24 16.36 16.77
C ARG A 127 -15.62 17.01 15.54
N HIS A 128 -15.16 18.24 15.67
CA HIS A 128 -14.39 18.94 14.66
C HIS A 128 -13.20 18.04 14.33
N GLY A 129 -13.29 17.29 13.23
CA GLY A 129 -12.24 16.37 12.79
C GLY A 129 -10.98 17.15 12.49
N VAL A 130 -9.86 16.50 12.62
CA VAL A 130 -8.58 17.03 12.14
C VAL A 130 -8.59 16.96 10.60
N ASP A 131 -8.09 18.00 9.93
CA ASP A 131 -7.88 17.95 8.49
C ASP A 131 -6.78 16.93 8.16
N PRO A 132 -7.10 15.81 7.46
CA PRO A 132 -6.12 14.77 7.18
C PRO A 132 -5.22 15.09 5.99
N HIS A 133 -5.46 16.16 5.22
CA HIS A 133 -4.82 16.46 3.94
C HIS A 133 -3.38 16.98 4.07
N ILE A 134 -2.63 16.49 5.06
CA ILE A 134 -1.26 16.93 5.36
C ILE A 134 -0.27 16.70 4.21
N TRP A 135 -0.52 15.72 3.35
CA TRP A 135 0.34 15.43 2.18
C TRP A 135 0.35 16.53 1.11
N THR A 136 -0.56 17.52 1.20
CA THR A 136 -0.61 18.65 0.29
C THR A 136 0.40 19.76 0.66
N SER A 137 0.94 19.73 1.88
CA SER A 137 1.94 20.66 2.37
C SER A 137 3.36 20.10 2.17
N PRO A 138 4.26 20.77 1.45
CA PRO A 138 5.64 20.31 1.28
C PRO A 138 6.40 20.16 2.62
N ARG A 139 6.10 20.97 3.60
CA ARG A 139 6.70 20.89 4.93
C ARG A 139 6.28 19.62 5.65
N GLU A 140 4.97 19.34 5.65
CA GLU A 140 4.42 18.17 6.34
C GLU A 140 4.77 16.89 5.58
N LEU A 141 4.83 16.94 4.24
CA LEU A 141 5.31 15.86 3.40
C LEU A 141 6.73 15.40 3.79
N ARG A 142 7.61 16.35 4.12
CA ARG A 142 8.95 16.04 4.60
C ARG A 142 8.92 15.29 5.94
N THR A 143 8.08 15.73 6.89
CA THR A 143 7.91 15.04 8.18
C THR A 143 7.37 13.63 7.98
N MET A 144 6.43 13.45 7.04
CA MET A 144 5.91 12.13 6.68
C MET A 144 7.00 11.23 6.07
N ALA A 145 7.85 11.78 5.21
CA ALA A 145 8.99 11.05 4.64
C ALA A 145 10.01 10.65 5.73
N ASP A 146 10.31 11.56 6.69
CA ASP A 146 11.13 11.26 7.87
C ASP A 146 10.57 10.06 8.65
N ASN A 147 9.27 10.07 8.92
CA ASN A 147 8.61 9.01 9.68
C ASN A 147 8.63 7.67 8.92
N ALA A 148 8.40 7.70 7.60
CA ALA A 148 8.49 6.51 6.76
C ALA A 148 9.92 5.95 6.72
N TYR A 149 10.92 6.80 6.49
CA TYR A 149 12.32 6.40 6.47
C TYR A 149 12.75 5.76 7.80
N ARG A 150 12.42 6.39 8.94
CA ARG A 150 12.78 5.84 10.26
C ARG A 150 12.20 4.44 10.48
N ALA A 151 10.95 4.22 10.11
CA ALA A 151 10.32 2.91 10.26
C ALA A 151 10.97 1.85 9.35
N ILE A 152 11.34 2.22 8.12
CA ILE A 152 12.06 1.35 7.19
C ILE A 152 13.46 1.04 7.72
N HIS A 153 14.19 2.07 8.17
CA HIS A 153 15.55 1.93 8.72
C HIS A 153 15.58 1.09 10.00
N GLU A 154 14.56 1.16 10.84
CA GLU A 154 14.45 0.33 12.05
C GLU A 154 14.38 -1.18 11.70
N LEU A 155 13.71 -1.53 10.61
CA LEU A 155 13.64 -2.92 10.13
C LEU A 155 14.89 -3.35 9.35
N TYR A 156 15.55 -2.41 8.67
CA TYR A 156 16.68 -2.66 7.78
C TYR A 156 17.85 -1.71 8.06
N PRO A 157 18.45 -1.78 9.27
CA PRO A 157 19.44 -0.80 9.73
C PRO A 157 20.73 -0.80 8.91
N ASP A 158 21.05 -1.92 8.29
CA ASP A 158 22.26 -2.08 7.48
C ASP A 158 22.11 -1.56 6.04
N SER A 159 20.90 -1.17 5.63
CA SER A 159 20.66 -0.65 4.28
C SER A 159 21.02 0.83 4.18
N THR A 160 22.10 1.13 3.45
CA THR A 160 22.51 2.50 3.14
C THR A 160 21.71 3.11 1.98
N VAL A 161 21.07 2.27 1.16
CA VAL A 161 20.31 2.71 -0.03
C VAL A 161 19.14 3.58 0.38
N TYR A 162 18.39 3.21 1.42
CA TYR A 162 17.22 3.98 1.86
C TYR A 162 17.59 5.35 2.43
N ALA A 163 18.80 5.50 3.00
CA ALA A 163 19.31 6.80 3.45
C ALA A 163 19.72 7.72 2.29
N VAL A 164 20.13 7.13 1.17
CA VAL A 164 20.50 7.88 -0.05
C VAL A 164 19.26 8.33 -0.81
N ASN A 165 18.22 7.48 -0.83
CA ASN A 165 16.97 7.75 -1.52
C ASN A 165 16.08 8.75 -0.76
N TYR A 166 16.21 8.80 0.56
CA TYR A 166 15.51 9.75 1.43
C TYR A 166 16.13 11.16 1.31
#